data_7c47e225696bf9a8895654811bcd3a27
#
_entry.id   7c47e225696bf9a8895654811bcd3a27
#
_cell.length_a   1.000
_cell.length_b   1.000
_cell.length_c   1.000
_cell.angle_alpha   90.00
_cell.angle_beta   90.00
_cell.angle_gamma   90.00
#
_symmetry.space_group_name_H-M   'P 1'
#
loop_
_entity.id
_entity.type
_entity.pdbx_description
1 polymer ?
#
loop_
_entity_poly.entity_id
_entity_poly.type
_entity_poly.pdbx_seq_one_letter_code
_entity_poly.pdbx_strand_id
1 'polypeptide(L)'
;MREDWDGRHPVHGLRPRPGAVMVNHNDYLALARHPRIVKAMTEALRADGNDALMSGAFLYGEHPQLGLERALATHMGAPAGILCQSGWAANTGLLQVLARPGMPVDIDVLAHMSLWEGARIAGATVHRFRHNDFAHLRRRISDRGLGIILVDSLYSTDGSVCPLAEAAEAAEETGCVLVVDESHSLGTHGARGEGMAFELGAPAPWSASPSTSPSPTPRSAT
;
A
#
# COMPACT_ATOMS: atom_id res chain seq x y z
N MET A 1 -18.72 21.15 -19.53
CA MET A 1 -18.85 19.84 -18.84
C MET A 1 -20.21 19.16 -19.02
N ARG A 2 -21.38 19.81 -18.83
CA ARG A 2 -22.69 19.14 -19.06
C ARG A 2 -22.98 18.88 -20.53
N GLU A 3 -22.56 19.75 -21.41
CA GLU A 3 -22.77 19.61 -22.88
C GLU A 3 -21.90 18.51 -23.47
N ASP A 4 -20.65 18.37 -22.98
CA ASP A 4 -19.71 17.35 -23.47
C ASP A 4 -20.12 15.92 -23.09
N TRP A 5 -20.99 15.74 -22.11
CA TRP A 5 -21.43 14.44 -21.60
C TRP A 5 -22.89 14.08 -22.01
N ASP A 6 -23.48 14.85 -22.92
CA ASP A 6 -24.85 14.63 -23.42
C ASP A 6 -25.85 14.43 -22.25
N GLY A 7 -25.72 15.23 -21.21
CA GLY A 7 -26.58 15.17 -20.01
C GLY A 7 -26.37 13.96 -19.10
N ARG A 8 -25.40 13.08 -19.38
CA ARG A 8 -25.11 11.88 -18.57
C ARG A 8 -24.24 12.22 -17.39
N HIS A 9 -24.32 11.40 -16.34
CA HIS A 9 -23.47 11.59 -15.16
C HIS A 9 -22.02 11.23 -15.49
N PRO A 10 -21.02 12.10 -15.21
CA PRO A 10 -19.61 11.86 -15.54
C PRO A 10 -19.06 10.51 -15.06
N VAL A 11 -19.50 10.06 -13.89
CA VAL A 11 -19.04 8.79 -13.29
C VAL A 11 -19.47 7.56 -14.08
N HIS A 12 -20.58 7.63 -14.82
CA HIS A 12 -21.07 6.49 -15.60
C HIS A 12 -20.42 6.38 -16.98
N GLY A 13 -19.73 7.43 -17.43
CA GLY A 13 -19.05 7.45 -18.72
C GLY A 13 -19.97 7.20 -19.93
N LEU A 14 -19.37 7.20 -21.10
CA LEU A 14 -19.98 6.79 -22.34
C LEU A 14 -19.66 5.33 -22.65
N ARG A 15 -20.62 4.58 -23.16
CA ARG A 15 -20.34 3.22 -23.63
C ARG A 15 -19.30 3.28 -24.76
N PRO A 16 -18.17 2.58 -24.63
CA PRO A 16 -17.14 2.60 -25.66
C PRO A 16 -17.66 2.01 -26.97
N ARG A 17 -17.18 2.54 -28.09
CA ARG A 17 -17.49 2.01 -29.42
C ARG A 17 -16.88 0.63 -29.61
N PRO A 18 -17.44 -0.24 -30.47
CA PRO A 18 -16.79 -1.49 -30.84
C PRO A 18 -15.35 -1.23 -31.33
N GLY A 19 -14.40 -2.00 -30.86
CA GLY A 19 -12.98 -1.86 -31.19
C GLY A 19 -12.22 -0.76 -30.42
N ALA A 20 -12.86 -0.07 -29.47
CA ALA A 20 -12.16 0.89 -28.62
C ALA A 20 -11.11 0.20 -27.73
N VAL A 21 -9.93 0.81 -27.65
CA VAL A 21 -8.92 0.40 -26.67
C VAL A 21 -9.34 0.91 -25.29
N MET A 22 -9.52 -0.02 -24.35
CA MET A 22 -9.96 0.28 -23.00
C MET A 22 -8.73 0.51 -22.11
N VAL A 23 -8.59 1.73 -21.59
CA VAL A 23 -7.49 2.12 -20.68
C VAL A 23 -8.00 2.60 -19.31
N ASN A 24 -9.27 2.32 -19.00
CA ASN A 24 -9.98 2.79 -17.82
C ASN A 24 -10.13 1.70 -16.72
N HIS A 25 -9.23 0.73 -16.69
CA HIS A 25 -9.23 -0.35 -15.70
C HIS A 25 -7.81 -0.65 -15.21
N ASN A 26 -7.71 -1.32 -14.06
CA ASN A 26 -6.44 -1.68 -13.42
C ASN A 26 -5.91 -3.06 -13.82
N ASP A 27 -6.49 -3.71 -14.83
CA ASP A 27 -6.00 -5.00 -15.36
C ASP A 27 -4.84 -4.77 -16.35
N TYR A 28 -3.74 -4.21 -15.85
CA TYR A 28 -2.57 -3.81 -16.64
C TYR A 28 -1.91 -4.95 -17.42
N LEU A 29 -2.02 -6.18 -16.90
CA LEU A 29 -1.44 -7.38 -17.50
C LEU A 29 -2.45 -8.22 -18.28
N ALA A 30 -3.68 -7.73 -18.46
CA ALA A 30 -4.79 -8.43 -19.11
C ALA A 30 -5.05 -9.84 -18.55
N LEU A 31 -4.98 -9.98 -17.23
CA LEU A 31 -5.11 -11.27 -16.53
C LEU A 31 -6.55 -11.64 -16.16
N ALA A 32 -7.49 -10.69 -16.19
CA ALA A 32 -8.87 -10.92 -15.73
C ALA A 32 -9.58 -12.10 -16.43
N ARG A 33 -9.19 -12.41 -17.65
CA ARG A 33 -9.75 -13.55 -18.44
C ARG A 33 -8.72 -14.63 -18.74
N HIS A 34 -7.59 -14.64 -18.06
CA HIS A 34 -6.54 -15.64 -18.31
C HIS A 34 -7.07 -17.04 -17.99
N PRO A 35 -7.01 -18.03 -18.92
CA PRO A 35 -7.68 -19.34 -18.76
C PRO A 35 -7.28 -20.09 -17.50
N ARG A 36 -6.01 -20.02 -17.10
CA ARG A 36 -5.52 -20.66 -15.87
C ARG A 36 -6.13 -20.05 -14.61
N ILE A 37 -6.29 -18.72 -14.59
CA ILE A 37 -6.90 -18.00 -13.45
C ILE A 37 -8.38 -18.35 -13.37
N VAL A 38 -9.12 -18.26 -14.48
CA VAL A 38 -10.54 -18.60 -14.52
C VAL A 38 -10.78 -20.04 -14.10
N LYS A 39 -9.94 -20.98 -14.59
CA LYS A 39 -10.01 -22.39 -14.19
C LYS A 39 -9.81 -22.56 -12.69
N ALA A 40 -8.71 -22.00 -12.12
CA ALA A 40 -8.40 -22.12 -10.70
C ALA A 40 -9.51 -21.54 -9.81
N MET A 41 -10.05 -20.37 -10.16
CA MET A 41 -11.19 -19.77 -9.45
C MET A 41 -12.43 -20.65 -9.49
N THR A 42 -12.75 -21.24 -10.66
CA THR A 42 -13.91 -22.11 -10.82
C THR A 42 -13.75 -23.42 -10.03
N GLU A 43 -12.54 -23.97 -10.01
CA GLU A 43 -12.24 -25.19 -9.25
C GLU A 43 -12.30 -24.93 -7.74
N ALA A 44 -11.76 -23.81 -7.26
CA ALA A 44 -11.84 -23.40 -5.86
C ALA A 44 -13.29 -23.20 -5.39
N LEU A 45 -14.14 -22.58 -6.21
CA LEU A 45 -15.56 -22.40 -5.88
C LEU A 45 -16.38 -23.71 -5.91
N ARG A 46 -15.91 -24.73 -6.63
CA ARG A 46 -16.56 -26.05 -6.69
C ARG A 46 -16.06 -27.02 -5.61
N ALA A 47 -14.85 -26.81 -5.13
CA ALA A 47 -14.35 -27.49 -3.95
C ALA A 47 -15.14 -27.02 -2.72
N ASP A 48 -15.08 -27.73 -1.59
CA ASP A 48 -15.87 -27.42 -0.40
C ASP A 48 -15.86 -25.95 -0.03
N GLY A 49 -16.98 -25.27 -0.31
CA GLY A 49 -17.08 -23.82 -0.36
C GLY A 49 -17.12 -23.10 1.00
N ASN A 50 -16.88 -23.77 2.11
CA ASN A 50 -16.91 -23.14 3.43
C ASN A 50 -15.75 -22.17 3.63
N ASP A 51 -14.57 -22.48 3.10
CA ASP A 51 -13.37 -21.67 3.29
C ASP A 51 -13.42 -20.31 2.54
N ALA A 52 -14.16 -20.22 1.44
CA ALA A 52 -14.27 -19.01 0.65
C ALA A 52 -15.03 -17.85 1.36
N LEU A 53 -15.81 -18.17 2.39
CA LEU A 53 -16.63 -17.22 3.15
C LEU A 53 -16.13 -17.03 4.60
N MET A 54 -14.99 -17.63 4.94
CA MET A 54 -14.44 -17.55 6.29
C MET A 54 -13.78 -16.18 6.55
N SER A 55 -14.03 -15.63 7.73
CA SER A 55 -13.30 -14.44 8.19
C SER A 55 -11.83 -14.76 8.42
N GLY A 56 -10.94 -13.85 8.01
CA GLY A 56 -9.49 -13.99 8.19
C GLY A 56 -9.05 -14.28 9.63
N ALA A 57 -9.86 -13.90 10.62
CA ALA A 57 -9.60 -14.19 12.03
C ALA A 57 -9.73 -15.68 12.39
N PHE A 58 -10.37 -16.48 11.55
CA PHE A 58 -10.61 -17.91 11.78
C PHE A 58 -9.79 -18.83 10.87
N LEU A 59 -8.86 -18.28 10.09
CA LEU A 59 -7.97 -19.08 9.26
C LEU A 59 -7.01 -19.88 10.13
N TYR A 60 -6.83 -21.16 9.79
CA TYR A 60 -5.95 -22.07 10.51
C TYR A 60 -5.28 -23.07 9.56
N GLY A 61 -4.18 -23.66 10.02
CA GLY A 61 -3.46 -24.69 9.28
C GLY A 61 -2.88 -24.20 7.95
N GLU A 62 -3.00 -25.05 6.93
CA GLU A 62 -2.49 -24.82 5.57
C GLU A 62 -3.53 -24.12 4.67
N HIS A 63 -4.26 -23.15 5.21
CA HIS A 63 -5.25 -22.41 4.42
C HIS A 63 -4.61 -21.73 3.21
N PRO A 64 -5.22 -21.78 2.01
CA PRO A 64 -4.65 -21.20 0.78
C PRO A 64 -4.30 -19.71 0.89
N GLN A 65 -5.07 -18.93 1.64
CA GLN A 65 -4.80 -17.51 1.88
C GLN A 65 -3.45 -17.31 2.58
N LEU A 66 -3.14 -18.10 3.63
CA LEU A 66 -1.87 -18.01 4.35
C LEU A 66 -0.68 -18.39 3.45
N GLY A 67 -0.90 -19.34 2.52
CA GLY A 67 0.07 -19.68 1.49
C GLY A 67 0.33 -18.51 0.53
N LEU A 68 -0.72 -17.81 0.11
CA LEU A 68 -0.63 -16.63 -0.75
C LEU A 68 0.07 -15.47 -0.04
N GLU A 69 -0.24 -15.20 1.23
CA GLU A 69 0.42 -14.16 2.03
C GLU A 69 1.95 -14.38 2.10
N ARG A 70 2.38 -15.63 2.37
CA ARG A 70 3.80 -15.99 2.36
C ARG A 70 4.44 -15.83 0.98
N ALA A 71 3.74 -16.24 -0.08
CA ALA A 71 4.24 -16.12 -1.45
C ALA A 71 4.40 -14.66 -1.88
N LEU A 72 3.43 -13.80 -1.58
CA LEU A 72 3.50 -12.37 -1.88
C LEU A 72 4.59 -11.69 -1.06
N ALA A 73 4.69 -11.97 0.24
CA ALA A 73 5.76 -11.44 1.08
C ALA A 73 7.14 -11.81 0.50
N THR A 74 7.34 -13.07 0.14
CA THR A 74 8.59 -13.54 -0.48
C THR A 74 8.85 -12.83 -1.82
N HIS A 75 7.83 -12.69 -2.66
CA HIS A 75 7.93 -12.02 -3.96
C HIS A 75 8.36 -10.56 -3.82
N MET A 76 7.80 -9.86 -2.85
CA MET A 76 8.09 -8.45 -2.57
C MET A 76 9.33 -8.23 -1.66
N GLY A 77 10.03 -9.30 -1.25
CA GLY A 77 11.16 -9.20 -0.33
C GLY A 77 10.79 -8.76 1.08
N ALA A 78 9.52 -8.89 1.47
CA ALA A 78 9.02 -8.51 2.78
C ALA A 78 9.10 -9.68 3.79
N PRO A 79 9.28 -9.42 5.09
CA PRO A 79 9.36 -10.47 6.11
C PRO A 79 8.01 -11.14 6.38
N ALA A 80 6.90 -10.46 6.10
CA ALA A 80 5.54 -10.96 6.29
C ALA A 80 4.56 -10.22 5.37
N GLY A 81 3.38 -10.80 5.15
CA GLY A 81 2.30 -10.20 4.40
C GLY A 81 0.95 -10.53 5.02
N ILE A 82 0.00 -9.64 4.88
CA ILE A 82 -1.40 -9.83 5.26
C ILE A 82 -2.27 -9.50 4.06
N LEU A 83 -3.15 -10.41 3.70
CA LEU A 83 -4.07 -10.22 2.60
C LEU A 83 -5.33 -9.47 3.07
N CYS A 84 -5.69 -8.42 2.37
CA CYS A 84 -6.89 -7.65 2.60
C CYS A 84 -7.85 -7.75 1.42
N GLN A 85 -9.13 -7.45 1.64
CA GLN A 85 -10.17 -7.51 0.59
C GLN A 85 -9.94 -6.49 -0.54
N SER A 86 -9.23 -5.40 -0.26
CA SER A 86 -8.91 -4.35 -1.22
C SER A 86 -7.74 -3.51 -0.71
N GLY A 87 -7.08 -2.75 -1.60
CA GLY A 87 -6.08 -1.75 -1.22
C GLY A 87 -6.65 -0.69 -0.27
N TRP A 88 -7.93 -0.32 -0.45
CA TRP A 88 -8.62 0.57 0.50
C TRP A 88 -8.64 0.00 1.92
N ALA A 89 -9.05 -1.26 2.07
CA ALA A 89 -9.08 -1.93 3.37
C ALA A 89 -7.67 -2.11 3.96
N ALA A 90 -6.67 -2.40 3.11
CA ALA A 90 -5.28 -2.52 3.52
C ALA A 90 -4.75 -1.20 4.09
N ASN A 91 -4.89 -0.10 3.35
CA ASN A 91 -4.41 1.21 3.77
C ASN A 91 -5.12 1.72 5.03
N THR A 92 -6.45 1.62 5.06
CA THR A 92 -7.22 2.06 6.26
C THR A 92 -6.90 1.21 7.48
N GLY A 93 -6.79 -0.10 7.33
CA GLY A 93 -6.44 -1.01 8.42
C GLY A 93 -5.02 -0.80 8.93
N LEU A 94 -4.05 -0.67 8.02
CA LEU A 94 -2.65 -0.41 8.36
C LEU A 94 -2.50 0.88 9.19
N LEU A 95 -3.12 1.95 8.74
CA LEU A 95 -3.00 3.24 9.41
C LEU A 95 -3.70 3.28 10.77
N GLN A 96 -4.77 2.50 10.97
CA GLN A 96 -5.37 2.34 12.30
C GLN A 96 -4.47 1.59 13.30
N VAL A 97 -3.53 0.80 12.80
CA VAL A 97 -2.54 0.10 13.65
C VAL A 97 -1.32 0.97 13.91
N LEU A 98 -0.83 1.68 12.90
CA LEU A 98 0.40 2.46 12.98
C LEU A 98 0.20 3.83 13.62
N ALA A 99 -0.89 4.51 13.29
CA ALA A 99 -1.14 5.86 13.78
C ALA A 99 -1.90 5.85 15.12
N ARG A 100 -1.77 6.94 15.85
CA ARG A 100 -2.48 7.21 17.11
C ARG A 100 -3.16 8.57 17.03
N PRO A 101 -4.22 8.82 17.82
CA PRO A 101 -4.82 10.14 17.89
C PRO A 101 -3.79 11.24 18.15
N GLY A 102 -3.80 12.26 17.29
CA GLY A 102 -2.87 13.39 17.34
C GLY A 102 -1.47 13.13 16.77
N MET A 103 -1.13 11.89 16.39
CA MET A 103 0.17 11.58 15.78
C MET A 103 0.32 12.30 14.43
N PRO A 104 1.46 12.95 14.14
CA PRO A 104 1.69 13.57 12.84
C PRO A 104 1.70 12.53 11.71
N VAL A 105 0.97 12.81 10.64
CA VAL A 105 1.00 12.03 9.40
C VAL A 105 1.21 13.02 8.25
N ASP A 106 2.36 12.93 7.62
CA ASP A 106 2.70 13.74 6.45
C ASP A 106 2.38 12.95 5.18
N ILE A 107 1.50 13.47 4.35
CA ILE A 107 0.97 12.80 3.17
C ILE A 107 1.22 13.62 1.91
N ASP A 108 1.67 12.96 0.84
CA ASP A 108 1.76 13.58 -0.48
C ASP A 108 0.37 14.01 -0.95
N VAL A 109 0.29 15.21 -1.52
CA VAL A 109 -1.00 15.80 -1.93
C VAL A 109 -1.73 14.98 -2.99
N LEU A 110 -1.02 14.18 -3.79
CA LEU A 110 -1.60 13.28 -4.80
C LEU A 110 -1.77 11.84 -4.33
N ALA A 111 -1.37 11.51 -3.09
CA ALA A 111 -1.52 10.16 -2.55
C ALA A 111 -2.99 9.70 -2.55
N HIS A 112 -3.19 8.40 -2.73
CA HIS A 112 -4.52 7.81 -2.87
C HIS A 112 -5.43 8.09 -1.65
N MET A 113 -6.70 8.35 -1.91
CA MET A 113 -7.68 8.74 -0.89
C MET A 113 -7.83 7.76 0.27
N SER A 114 -7.51 6.49 0.08
CA SER A 114 -7.53 5.50 1.17
C SER A 114 -6.48 5.77 2.26
N LEU A 115 -5.33 6.33 1.89
CA LEU A 115 -4.29 6.76 2.84
C LEU A 115 -4.77 7.96 3.66
N TRP A 116 -5.41 8.95 3.01
CA TRP A 116 -6.03 10.08 3.69
C TRP A 116 -7.11 9.65 4.68
N GLU A 117 -8.00 8.77 4.21
CA GLU A 117 -9.11 8.27 5.04
C GLU A 117 -8.59 7.42 6.21
N GLY A 118 -7.61 6.55 5.97
CA GLY A 118 -6.98 5.75 7.01
C GLY A 118 -6.37 6.60 8.13
N ALA A 119 -5.60 7.64 7.76
CA ALA A 119 -5.03 8.57 8.72
C ALA A 119 -6.10 9.32 9.51
N ARG A 120 -7.19 9.75 8.83
CA ARG A 120 -8.32 10.42 9.46
C ARG A 120 -9.07 9.52 10.43
N ILE A 121 -9.36 8.27 10.06
CA ILE A 121 -10.04 7.29 10.92
C ILE A 121 -9.20 6.98 12.15
N ALA A 122 -7.87 6.90 12.01
CA ALA A 122 -6.95 6.70 13.13
C ALA A 122 -6.87 7.92 14.08
N GLY A 123 -7.51 9.04 13.75
CA GLY A 123 -7.48 10.28 14.53
C GLY A 123 -6.13 11.01 14.45
N ALA A 124 -5.32 10.71 13.44
CA ALA A 124 -4.03 11.35 13.24
C ALA A 124 -4.16 12.83 12.85
N THR A 125 -3.13 13.62 13.12
CA THR A 125 -3.03 14.99 12.64
C THR A 125 -2.40 14.99 11.26
N VAL A 126 -3.22 15.15 10.22
CA VAL A 126 -2.79 15.01 8.85
C VAL A 126 -2.20 16.33 8.32
N HIS A 127 -1.01 16.23 7.76
CA HIS A 127 -0.27 17.31 7.14
C HIS A 127 0.06 16.95 5.69
N ARG A 128 -0.41 17.76 4.75
CA ARG A 128 -0.06 17.56 3.34
C ARG A 128 1.30 18.20 3.02
N PHE A 129 2.09 17.53 2.20
CA PHE A 129 3.24 18.14 1.56
C PHE A 129 3.06 18.19 0.04
N ARG A 130 3.89 19.02 -0.61
CA ARG A 130 3.83 19.19 -2.07
C ARG A 130 4.25 17.90 -2.74
N HIS A 131 3.59 17.56 -3.83
CA HIS A 131 3.87 16.37 -4.60
C HIS A 131 5.36 16.20 -4.89
N ASN A 132 5.91 15.05 -4.46
CA ASN A 132 7.31 14.67 -4.61
C ASN A 132 8.35 15.69 -4.08
N ASP A 133 7.96 16.67 -3.24
CA ASP A 133 8.87 17.67 -2.67
C ASP A 133 9.35 17.25 -1.26
N PHE A 134 10.33 16.34 -1.22
CA PHE A 134 10.90 15.86 0.04
C PHE A 134 11.73 16.92 0.78
N ALA A 135 12.23 17.93 0.10
CA ALA A 135 12.85 19.09 0.76
C ALA A 135 11.80 19.91 1.54
N HIS A 136 10.60 20.10 0.98
CA HIS A 136 9.49 20.71 1.69
C HIS A 136 9.04 19.83 2.88
N LEU A 137 8.97 18.51 2.69
CA LEU A 137 8.61 17.55 3.75
C LEU A 137 9.57 17.66 4.93
N ARG A 138 10.88 17.54 4.72
CA ARG A 138 11.92 17.61 5.77
C ARG A 138 11.80 18.87 6.62
N ARG A 139 11.63 20.04 5.99
CA ARG A 139 11.43 21.32 6.69
C ARG A 139 10.21 21.32 7.60
N ARG A 140 9.17 20.59 7.23
CA ARG A 140 7.92 20.54 8.01
C ARG A 140 7.98 19.55 9.16
N ILE A 141 8.68 18.42 9.00
CA ILE A 141 8.81 17.40 10.05
C ILE A 141 9.66 17.91 11.19
N SER A 142 10.74 18.71 10.93
CA SER A 142 11.60 19.26 11.98
C SER A 142 10.85 19.97 13.11
N ASP A 143 9.70 20.55 12.81
CA ASP A 143 8.91 21.33 13.75
C ASP A 143 7.85 20.50 14.50
N ARG A 144 7.65 19.20 14.15
CA ARG A 144 6.48 18.42 14.60
C ARG A 144 6.80 17.13 15.34
N GLY A 145 8.00 16.62 15.17
CA GLY A 145 8.42 15.34 15.75
C GLY A 145 8.09 14.12 14.89
N LEU A 146 8.28 12.94 15.48
CA LEU A 146 8.15 11.66 14.80
C LEU A 146 6.72 11.36 14.36
N GLY A 147 6.58 10.84 13.15
CA GLY A 147 5.28 10.55 12.54
C GLY A 147 5.36 9.49 11.45
N ILE A 148 4.42 9.57 10.53
CA ILE A 148 4.31 8.67 9.37
C ILE A 148 4.34 9.50 8.09
N ILE A 149 5.13 9.05 7.11
CA ILE A 149 5.16 9.61 5.76
C ILE A 149 4.38 8.67 4.85
N LEU A 150 3.42 9.20 4.09
CA LEU A 150 2.56 8.44 3.19
C LEU A 150 2.75 8.88 1.74
N VAL A 151 3.08 7.94 0.87
CA VAL A 151 3.28 8.14 -0.58
C VAL A 151 2.72 6.97 -1.38
N ASP A 152 2.36 7.22 -2.64
CA ASP A 152 2.19 6.17 -3.63
C ASP A 152 3.52 6.02 -4.41
N SER A 153 3.93 4.82 -4.75
CA SER A 153 5.12 4.60 -5.61
C SER A 153 4.87 5.07 -7.04
N LEU A 154 3.68 4.81 -7.54
CA LEU A 154 3.15 5.25 -8.82
C LEU A 154 1.76 5.85 -8.60
N TYR A 155 1.62 7.14 -8.85
CA TYR A 155 0.38 7.87 -8.58
C TYR A 155 -0.68 7.60 -9.65
N SER A 156 -1.86 7.16 -9.22
CA SER A 156 -2.96 6.77 -10.12
C SER A 156 -3.58 7.95 -10.88
N THR A 157 -3.40 9.16 -10.38
CA THR A 157 -4.05 10.37 -10.91
C THR A 157 -3.40 10.88 -12.19
N ASP A 158 -2.09 10.83 -12.28
CA ASP A 158 -1.31 11.43 -13.38
C ASP A 158 -0.17 10.54 -13.89
N GLY A 159 0.06 9.38 -13.26
CA GLY A 159 1.12 8.45 -13.62
C GLY A 159 2.53 8.92 -13.20
N SER A 160 2.64 9.94 -12.38
CA SER A 160 3.92 10.36 -11.83
C SER A 160 4.50 9.30 -10.90
N VAL A 161 5.82 9.24 -10.83
CA VAL A 161 6.60 8.29 -10.03
C VAL A 161 7.15 8.99 -8.81
N CYS A 162 7.01 8.36 -7.64
CA CYS A 162 7.65 8.83 -6.42
C CYS A 162 9.16 8.59 -6.48
N PRO A 163 10.01 9.59 -6.19
CA PRO A 163 11.44 9.37 -5.96
C PRO A 163 11.66 8.66 -4.62
N LEU A 164 11.38 7.34 -4.59
CA LEU A 164 11.35 6.52 -3.38
C LEU A 164 12.68 6.52 -2.60
N ALA A 165 13.82 6.70 -3.29
CA ALA A 165 15.11 6.85 -2.62
C ALA A 165 15.13 8.10 -1.72
N GLU A 166 14.65 9.23 -2.25
CA GLU A 166 14.55 10.47 -1.47
C GLU A 166 13.51 10.36 -0.34
N ALA A 167 12.43 9.60 -0.57
CA ALA A 167 11.40 9.32 0.44
C ALA A 167 12.00 8.49 1.58
N ALA A 168 12.77 7.46 1.26
CA ALA A 168 13.44 6.60 2.24
C ALA A 168 14.50 7.39 3.04
N GLU A 169 15.33 8.18 2.36
CA GLU A 169 16.30 9.07 3.02
C GLU A 169 15.60 10.05 3.97
N ALA A 170 14.50 10.68 3.53
CA ALA A 170 13.74 11.58 4.39
C ALA A 170 13.16 10.90 5.62
N ALA A 171 12.68 9.65 5.46
CA ALA A 171 12.18 8.86 6.58
C ALA A 171 13.29 8.49 7.57
N GLU A 172 14.45 8.07 7.07
CA GLU A 172 15.62 7.72 7.88
C GLU A 172 16.16 8.93 8.65
N GLU A 173 16.38 10.06 7.96
CA GLU A 173 16.88 11.31 8.56
C GLU A 173 15.94 11.85 9.64
N THR A 174 14.65 11.69 9.48
CA THR A 174 13.65 12.23 10.41
C THR A 174 13.20 11.22 11.47
N GLY A 175 13.54 9.93 11.31
CA GLY A 175 13.06 8.84 12.14
C GLY A 175 11.58 8.52 11.97
N CYS A 176 10.94 9.00 10.92
CA CYS A 176 9.54 8.73 10.60
C CYS A 176 9.37 7.35 9.95
N VAL A 177 8.19 6.76 10.11
CA VAL A 177 7.80 5.55 9.40
C VAL A 177 7.38 5.93 7.97
N LEU A 178 7.97 5.29 6.96
CA LEU A 178 7.54 5.43 5.57
C LEU A 178 6.54 4.33 5.22
N VAL A 179 5.38 4.72 4.69
CA VAL A 179 4.38 3.82 4.11
C VAL A 179 4.28 4.13 2.62
N VAL A 180 4.46 3.10 1.80
CA VAL A 180 4.43 3.19 0.33
C VAL A 180 3.25 2.37 -0.19
N ASP A 181 2.34 2.99 -0.91
CA ASP A 181 1.30 2.29 -1.66
C ASP A 181 1.85 1.86 -3.02
N GLU A 182 1.92 0.55 -3.24
CA GLU A 182 2.40 -0.04 -4.48
C GLU A 182 1.27 -0.63 -5.36
N SER A 183 0.04 -0.22 -5.15
CA SER A 183 -1.12 -0.73 -5.89
C SER A 183 -1.00 -0.64 -7.41
N HIS A 184 -0.23 0.32 -7.92
CA HIS A 184 -0.04 0.55 -9.35
C HIS A 184 1.34 0.08 -9.87
N SER A 185 2.28 -0.25 -9.00
CA SER A 185 3.63 -0.71 -9.36
C SER A 185 3.82 -2.22 -9.22
N LEU A 186 3.20 -2.84 -8.21
CA LEU A 186 3.25 -4.29 -8.01
C LEU A 186 2.68 -5.02 -9.24
N GLY A 187 3.44 -5.97 -9.76
CA GLY A 187 3.13 -6.72 -10.98
C GLY A 187 3.58 -6.04 -12.26
N THR A 188 3.90 -4.73 -12.25
CA THR A 188 4.27 -3.94 -13.44
C THR A 188 5.70 -3.41 -13.40
N HIS A 189 6.27 -3.22 -12.22
CA HIS A 189 7.64 -2.73 -11.99
C HIS A 189 8.46 -3.76 -11.23
N GLY A 190 9.78 -3.67 -11.33
CA GLY A 190 10.69 -4.71 -10.85
C GLY A 190 10.96 -5.76 -11.91
N ALA A 191 12.12 -6.44 -11.85
CA ALA A 191 12.55 -7.41 -12.86
C ALA A 191 11.56 -8.59 -13.01
N ARG A 192 10.79 -8.89 -11.98
CA ARG A 192 9.77 -9.95 -11.96
C ARG A 192 8.40 -9.42 -11.48
N GLY A 193 8.23 -8.10 -11.44
CA GLY A 193 7.00 -7.45 -10.94
C GLY A 193 6.94 -7.31 -9.42
N GLU A 194 8.07 -7.26 -8.75
CA GLU A 194 8.14 -7.14 -7.29
C GLU A 194 7.66 -5.79 -6.74
N GLY A 195 7.52 -4.81 -7.61
CA GLY A 195 7.21 -3.43 -7.27
C GLY A 195 8.43 -2.52 -7.26
N MET A 196 8.21 -1.22 -7.12
CA MET A 196 9.27 -0.21 -7.19
C MET A 196 10.11 -0.13 -5.92
N ALA A 197 9.54 -0.39 -4.75
CA ALA A 197 10.28 -0.38 -3.49
C ALA A 197 11.33 -1.51 -3.45
N PHE A 198 11.06 -2.64 -4.10
CA PHE A 198 12.00 -3.74 -4.21
C PHE A 198 13.24 -3.36 -5.06
N GLU A 199 13.07 -2.60 -6.12
CA GLU A 199 14.17 -2.16 -7.02
C GLU A 199 15.20 -1.29 -6.30
N LEU A 200 14.81 -0.59 -5.25
CA LEU A 200 15.72 0.24 -4.47
C LEU A 200 16.71 -0.55 -3.62
N GLY A 201 16.55 -1.87 -3.50
CA GLY A 201 17.34 -2.68 -2.59
C GLY A 201 17.22 -2.22 -1.14
N ALA A 202 16.26 -1.35 -0.88
CA ALA A 202 15.97 -0.90 0.46
C ALA A 202 15.53 -2.11 1.29
N PRO A 203 16.13 -2.37 2.46
CA PRO A 203 15.48 -3.23 3.43
C PRO A 203 14.09 -2.65 3.62
N ALA A 204 13.06 -3.53 3.48
CA ALA A 204 11.67 -3.08 3.55
C ALA A 204 11.54 -2.06 4.69
N PRO A 205 11.08 -0.82 4.45
CA PRO A 205 11.17 0.27 5.42
C PRO A 205 10.38 0.02 6.72
N TRP A 206 9.64 -1.05 6.78
CA TRP A 206 9.00 -1.58 8.00
C TRP A 206 9.83 -2.62 8.77
N SER A 207 11.03 -2.98 8.36
CA SER A 207 11.97 -3.65 9.24
C SER A 207 12.51 -2.65 10.25
N ALA A 208 11.68 -2.22 11.19
CA ALA A 208 12.18 -1.74 12.46
C ALA A 208 12.96 -2.93 13.06
N SER A 209 14.26 -2.95 12.83
CA SER A 209 15.14 -3.79 13.64
C SER A 209 14.81 -3.42 15.07
N PRO A 210 14.43 -4.37 15.94
CA PRO A 210 14.29 -4.06 17.33
C PRO A 210 15.64 -3.49 17.76
N SER A 211 15.66 -2.21 18.12
CA SER A 211 16.82 -1.62 18.77
C SER A 211 17.16 -2.57 19.89
N THR A 212 18.34 -3.17 19.82
CA THR A 212 18.91 -3.92 20.92
C THR A 212 19.02 -2.97 22.10
N SER A 213 17.99 -2.92 22.92
CA SER A 213 18.09 -2.30 24.23
C SER A 213 19.21 -3.02 24.95
N PRO A 214 20.18 -2.31 25.51
CA PRO A 214 21.25 -2.95 26.30
C PRO A 214 20.57 -3.70 27.45
N SER A 215 20.86 -4.99 27.54
CA SER A 215 20.41 -5.84 28.65
C SER A 215 20.81 -5.18 29.96
N PRO A 216 19.93 -5.11 30.96
CA PRO A 216 20.31 -4.63 32.27
C PRO A 216 21.38 -5.57 32.86
N THR A 217 22.56 -5.05 33.15
CA THR A 217 23.61 -5.73 33.90
C THR A 217 23.04 -6.21 35.23
N PRO A 218 23.26 -7.47 35.62
CA PRO A 218 22.81 -7.96 36.93
C PRO A 218 23.57 -7.18 38.01
N ARG A 219 22.82 -6.51 38.90
CA ARG A 219 23.38 -5.93 40.10
C ARG A 219 23.85 -7.07 40.99
N SER A 220 25.16 -7.11 41.27
CA SER A 220 25.73 -7.97 42.29
C SER A 220 25.12 -7.64 43.65
N ALA A 221 24.50 -8.63 44.29
CA ALA A 221 24.12 -8.54 45.69
C ALA A 221 25.38 -8.72 46.54
N THR A 222 25.62 -7.73 47.34
CA THR A 222 26.43 -7.82 48.57
C THR A 222 25.54 -7.57 49.75
#